data_cc5d1a69aefb7864b44cd35028c4471a
#
_entry.id   cc5d1a69aefb7864b44cd35028c4471a
#
_cell.length_a   1.000
_cell.length_b   1.000
_cell.length_c   1.000
_cell.angle_alpha   90.00
_cell.angle_beta   90.00
_cell.angle_gamma   90.00
#
_symmetry.space_group_name_H-M   'P 1'
#
loop_
_entity.id
_entity.type
_entity.pdbx_description
1 polymer ?
#
loop_
_entity_poly.entity_id
_entity_poly.type
_entity_poly.pdbx_seq_one_letter_code
_entity_poly.pdbx_strand_id
1 'polypeptide(L)'
;AYEIYMGAGVQTCALPIYTDAALPRIEQQLGAPVPVYPEVETLTLTFSLERMREWLGPDHPVVRKLLSKESPDMLAQRLIAGTKLGDPEVRLQLWKGGSEAVRASDDPMVQLAKLVDPDARAVRKRFEDEVEAPVDAASEKIARARFAALGTSVYPDATFTLRLNYGTVQGWIENGEPVQPFTTLGRAFERETGEDPFDIPASWEQKRSRLDMQTKFNLSTNSDIVGGNSGSPLIDAKGAVVGLLFDGNIHSISGSYWFDAAKNRAVAVHPAIMREALGKVYGADALLAELTR
;
A
#
# COMPACT_ATOMS: atom_id res chain seq x y z
N ALA A 1 -5.02 5.20 11.85
CA ALA A 1 -4.58 6.22 12.82
C ALA A 1 -3.18 5.87 13.35
N TYR A 2 -2.92 4.62 13.71
CA TYR A 2 -1.62 4.18 14.25
C TYR A 2 -0.47 4.32 13.23
N GLU A 3 -0.69 3.98 11.96
CA GLU A 3 0.32 4.18 10.89
C GLU A 3 0.64 5.67 10.66
N ILE A 4 -0.35 6.54 10.78
CA ILE A 4 -0.13 8.00 10.70
C ILE A 4 0.69 8.47 11.90
N TYR A 5 0.49 7.89 13.07
CA TYR A 5 1.15 8.28 14.32
C TYR A 5 2.60 7.81 14.39
N MET A 6 2.87 6.56 14.03
CA MET A 6 4.22 6.00 13.97
C MET A 6 4.99 6.50 12.74
N GLY A 7 4.31 6.67 11.61
CA GLY A 7 4.90 7.21 10.39
C GLY A 7 5.37 8.66 10.52
N ALA A 8 4.60 9.52 11.18
CA ALA A 8 4.94 10.93 11.35
C ALA A 8 6.10 11.17 12.34
N GLY A 9 6.21 10.36 13.40
CA GLY A 9 7.26 10.51 14.42
C GLY A 9 8.61 9.92 14.02
N VAL A 10 8.60 8.84 13.25
CA VAL A 10 9.82 8.08 12.90
C VAL A 10 10.52 8.63 11.65
N GLN A 11 9.81 9.34 10.79
CA GLN A 11 10.34 9.81 9.50
C GLN A 11 11.01 11.21 9.54
N THR A 12 11.03 11.90 10.65
CA THR A 12 11.43 13.34 10.70
C THR A 12 12.92 13.59 10.92
N CYS A 13 13.78 12.60 10.99
CA CYS A 13 15.20 12.79 11.30
C CYS A 13 16.13 12.90 10.10
N ALA A 14 15.74 12.44 8.92
CA ALA A 14 16.56 12.50 7.71
C ALA A 14 15.83 13.26 6.61
N LEU A 15 16.32 14.44 6.24
CA LEU A 15 15.78 15.33 5.20
C LEU A 15 14.34 15.82 5.48
N PRO A 16 13.92 17.00 5.05
CA PRO A 16 12.57 17.48 5.22
C PRO A 16 11.62 16.61 4.39
N ILE A 17 11.10 15.55 5.01
CA ILE A 17 10.04 14.69 4.44
C ILE A 17 8.79 15.53 4.17
N TYR A 18 8.62 16.59 4.92
CA TYR A 18 7.59 17.59 4.72
C TYR A 18 8.13 18.74 3.87
N THR A 19 8.28 18.48 2.58
CA THR A 19 8.49 19.55 1.59
C THR A 19 7.19 20.35 1.45
N ASP A 20 7.28 21.60 1.07
CA ASP A 20 6.10 22.44 0.82
C ASP A 20 5.11 21.77 -0.15
N ALA A 21 5.61 21.00 -1.10
CA ALA A 21 4.80 20.22 -2.03
C ALA A 21 3.99 19.09 -1.36
N ALA A 22 4.42 18.56 -0.22
CA ALA A 22 3.73 17.48 0.50
C ALA A 22 2.68 18.00 1.49
N LEU A 23 2.78 19.26 1.94
CA LEU A 23 1.90 19.82 2.96
C LEU A 23 0.41 19.77 2.60
N PRO A 24 -0.03 20.11 1.38
CA PRO A 24 -1.46 20.03 1.02
C PRO A 24 -2.03 18.63 1.14
N ARG A 25 -1.25 17.60 0.78
CA ARG A 25 -1.67 16.20 0.92
C ARG A 25 -1.79 15.81 2.39
N ILE A 26 -0.87 16.24 3.23
CA ILE A 26 -0.90 15.94 4.67
C ILE A 26 -2.12 16.62 5.31
N GLU A 27 -2.38 17.88 4.99
CA GLU A 27 -3.56 18.60 5.48
C GLU A 27 -4.86 17.90 5.06
N GLN A 28 -4.96 17.46 3.80
CA GLN A 28 -6.10 16.69 3.31
C GLN A 28 -6.28 15.37 4.09
N GLN A 29 -5.20 14.65 4.36
CA GLN A 29 -5.25 13.40 5.14
C GLN A 29 -5.70 13.64 6.59
N LEU A 30 -5.19 14.69 7.23
CA LEU A 30 -5.59 15.07 8.59
C LEU A 30 -7.06 15.50 8.67
N GLY A 31 -7.56 16.18 7.64
CA GLY A 31 -8.95 16.64 7.54
C GLY A 31 -9.93 15.57 7.04
N ALA A 32 -9.46 14.42 6.58
CA ALA A 32 -10.34 13.39 6.05
C ALA A 32 -11.21 12.76 7.16
N PRO A 33 -12.54 12.60 6.95
CA PRO A 33 -13.46 11.98 7.92
C PRO A 33 -13.35 10.45 7.84
N VAL A 34 -12.17 9.92 8.11
CA VAL A 34 -11.93 8.47 8.14
C VAL A 34 -12.53 7.89 9.42
N PRO A 35 -13.28 6.77 9.35
CA PRO A 35 -13.79 6.10 10.53
C PRO A 35 -12.66 5.67 11.47
N VAL A 36 -12.82 5.95 12.77
CA VAL A 36 -11.94 5.49 13.84
C VAL A 36 -12.75 4.52 14.72
N TYR A 37 -12.21 3.34 14.93
CA TYR A 37 -12.84 2.28 15.72
C TYR A 37 -12.13 2.15 17.07
N PRO A 38 -12.65 2.72 18.16
CA PRO A 38 -11.95 2.77 19.45
C PRO A 38 -11.52 1.40 19.97
N GLU A 39 -12.28 0.35 19.72
CA GLU A 39 -11.95 -1.01 20.12
C GLU A 39 -10.72 -1.53 19.39
N VAL A 40 -10.61 -1.27 18.09
CA VAL A 40 -9.45 -1.65 17.27
C VAL A 40 -8.22 -0.86 17.68
N GLU A 41 -8.37 0.44 17.89
CA GLU A 41 -7.28 1.32 18.35
C GLU A 41 -6.77 0.89 19.71
N THR A 42 -7.68 0.56 20.65
CA THR A 42 -7.32 0.06 21.99
C THR A 42 -6.56 -1.26 21.89
N LEU A 43 -7.05 -2.21 21.10
CA LEU A 43 -6.38 -3.51 20.92
C LEU A 43 -4.98 -3.33 20.32
N THR A 44 -4.85 -2.51 19.28
CA THR A 44 -3.59 -2.23 18.59
C THR A 44 -2.58 -1.55 19.52
N LEU A 45 -3.02 -0.56 20.28
CA LEU A 45 -2.16 0.13 21.23
C LEU A 45 -1.75 -0.79 22.38
N THR A 46 -2.66 -1.60 22.91
CA THR A 46 -2.37 -2.62 23.95
C THR A 46 -1.28 -3.56 23.47
N PHE A 47 -1.46 -4.16 22.27
CA PHE A 47 -0.48 -5.05 21.67
C PHE A 47 0.90 -4.38 21.54
N SER A 48 0.93 -3.14 21.08
CA SER A 48 2.18 -2.39 20.90
C SER A 48 2.91 -2.13 22.22
N LEU A 49 2.17 -1.78 23.27
CA LEU A 49 2.72 -1.56 24.60
C LEU A 49 3.22 -2.87 25.24
N GLU A 50 2.51 -3.99 25.01
CA GLU A 50 2.96 -5.31 25.46
C GLU A 50 4.26 -5.73 24.76
N ARG A 51 4.34 -5.58 23.43
CA ARG A 51 5.57 -5.88 22.65
C ARG A 51 6.73 -5.00 23.09
N MET A 52 6.48 -3.71 23.30
CA MET A 52 7.50 -2.81 23.83
C MET A 52 8.06 -3.30 25.17
N ARG A 53 7.17 -3.66 26.12
CA ARG A 53 7.56 -4.18 27.44
C ARG A 53 8.31 -5.51 27.33
N GLU A 54 7.89 -6.39 26.42
CA GLU A 54 8.53 -7.69 26.20
C GLU A 54 9.95 -7.52 25.60
N TRP A 55 10.09 -6.67 24.59
CA TRP A 55 11.38 -6.55 23.88
C TRP A 55 12.41 -5.69 24.62
N LEU A 56 11.97 -4.65 25.29
CA LEU A 56 12.87 -3.75 26.02
C LEU A 56 13.09 -4.19 27.47
N GLY A 57 12.19 -5.01 28.01
CA GLY A 57 12.15 -5.38 29.42
C GLY A 57 11.43 -4.36 30.30
N PRO A 58 10.84 -4.81 31.43
CA PRO A 58 10.03 -3.96 32.31
C PRO A 58 10.82 -2.84 32.98
N ASP A 59 12.13 -3.00 33.11
CA ASP A 59 13.01 -2.04 33.77
C ASP A 59 13.56 -0.97 32.82
N HIS A 60 13.31 -1.09 31.52
CA HIS A 60 13.78 -0.12 30.55
C HIS A 60 13.18 1.28 30.84
N PRO A 61 13.96 2.37 30.79
CA PRO A 61 13.51 3.71 31.14
C PRO A 61 12.24 4.15 30.39
N VAL A 62 12.14 3.84 29.08
CA VAL A 62 10.96 4.16 28.27
C VAL A 62 9.73 3.40 28.74
N VAL A 63 9.89 2.10 29.07
CA VAL A 63 8.78 1.27 29.58
C VAL A 63 8.27 1.79 30.91
N ARG A 64 9.18 2.09 31.84
CA ARG A 64 8.84 2.68 33.15
C ARG A 64 8.17 4.04 33.01
N LYS A 65 8.65 4.87 32.10
CA LYS A 65 8.12 6.21 31.85
C LYS A 65 6.69 6.15 31.29
N LEU A 66 6.42 5.20 30.39
CA LEU A 66 5.13 5.05 29.70
C LEU A 66 4.09 4.34 30.57
N LEU A 67 4.42 3.16 31.05
CA LEU A 67 3.47 2.32 31.77
C LEU A 67 3.29 2.80 33.22
N SER A 68 4.35 3.36 33.84
CA SER A 68 4.31 3.77 35.24
C SER A 68 3.78 2.64 36.12
N LYS A 69 2.53 2.75 36.61
CA LYS A 69 1.82 1.76 37.43
C LYS A 69 0.65 1.10 36.71
N GLU A 70 0.42 1.44 35.46
CA GLU A 70 -0.67 0.91 34.65
C GLU A 70 -0.24 -0.32 33.87
N SER A 71 -1.16 -1.26 33.65
CA SER A 71 -0.95 -2.31 32.66
C SER A 71 -1.10 -1.77 31.23
N PRO A 72 -0.54 -2.43 30.21
CA PRO A 72 -0.67 -1.99 28.81
C PRO A 72 -2.12 -1.74 28.37
N ASP A 73 -3.03 -2.63 28.74
CA ASP A 73 -4.46 -2.55 28.43
C ASP A 73 -5.15 -1.38 29.12
N MET A 74 -4.89 -1.16 30.42
CA MET A 74 -5.43 -0.01 31.16
C MET A 74 -4.94 1.32 30.58
N LEU A 75 -3.66 1.41 30.27
CA LEU A 75 -3.09 2.61 29.63
C LEU A 75 -3.75 2.85 28.26
N ALA A 76 -3.86 1.83 27.42
CA ALA A 76 -4.47 1.94 26.10
C ALA A 76 -5.94 2.39 26.20
N GLN A 77 -6.74 1.76 27.06
CA GLN A 77 -8.13 2.14 27.28
C GLN A 77 -8.26 3.60 27.70
N ARG A 78 -7.45 4.05 28.65
CA ARG A 78 -7.48 5.43 29.14
C ARG A 78 -7.10 6.44 28.05
N LEU A 79 -6.09 6.14 27.27
CA LEU A 79 -5.62 7.02 26.20
C LEU A 79 -6.64 7.14 25.07
N ILE A 80 -7.18 6.02 24.62
CA ILE A 80 -8.17 6.00 23.52
C ILE A 80 -9.51 6.61 23.96
N ALA A 81 -9.96 6.32 25.18
CA ALA A 81 -11.19 6.94 25.70
C ALA A 81 -11.06 8.46 25.89
N GLY A 82 -9.85 8.96 26.17
CA GLY A 82 -9.62 10.37 26.43
C GLY A 82 -9.26 11.22 25.21
N THR A 83 -8.82 10.62 24.12
CA THR A 83 -8.38 11.37 22.94
C THR A 83 -9.54 11.90 22.09
N LYS A 84 -9.35 13.08 21.55
CA LYS A 84 -10.26 13.71 20.56
C LYS A 84 -9.72 13.67 19.13
N LEU A 85 -8.59 12.98 18.90
CA LEU A 85 -7.96 12.92 17.57
C LEU A 85 -8.77 12.11 16.54
N GLY A 86 -9.85 11.42 16.93
CA GLY A 86 -10.83 10.87 16.01
C GLY A 86 -11.57 11.94 15.19
N ASP A 87 -11.69 13.16 15.75
CA ASP A 87 -12.33 14.30 15.09
C ASP A 87 -11.35 15.00 14.12
N PRO A 88 -11.69 15.08 12.80
CA PRO A 88 -10.90 15.81 11.80
C PRO A 88 -10.63 17.28 12.16
N GLU A 89 -11.61 17.96 12.76
CA GLU A 89 -11.47 19.37 13.13
C GLU A 89 -10.39 19.56 14.21
N VAL A 90 -10.32 18.66 15.18
CA VAL A 90 -9.27 18.68 16.23
C VAL A 90 -7.88 18.49 15.60
N ARG A 91 -7.76 17.54 14.65
CA ARG A 91 -6.49 17.33 13.92
C ARG A 91 -6.08 18.56 13.12
N LEU A 92 -7.03 19.19 12.41
CA LEU A 92 -6.76 20.41 11.64
C LEU A 92 -6.43 21.62 12.52
N GLN A 93 -7.05 21.75 13.70
CA GLN A 93 -6.70 22.81 14.65
C GLN A 93 -5.25 22.65 15.16
N LEU A 94 -4.83 21.43 15.48
CA LEU A 94 -3.43 21.14 15.85
C LEU A 94 -2.48 21.42 14.70
N TRP A 95 -2.84 21.04 13.47
CA TRP A 95 -2.06 21.30 12.27
C TRP A 95 -1.86 22.79 12.03
N LYS A 96 -2.93 23.57 12.00
CA LYS A 96 -2.90 25.01 11.76
C LYS A 96 -2.21 25.79 12.87
N GLY A 97 -2.36 25.35 14.12
CA GLY A 97 -1.72 25.96 15.29
C GLY A 97 -0.27 25.57 15.45
N GLY A 98 0.21 24.56 14.69
CA GLY A 98 1.60 24.15 14.63
C GLY A 98 2.18 23.72 15.96
N SER A 99 3.48 23.94 16.13
CA SER A 99 4.22 23.48 17.33
C SER A 99 3.70 24.07 18.65
N GLU A 100 3.11 25.26 18.61
CA GLU A 100 2.53 25.90 19.80
C GLU A 100 1.26 25.18 20.27
N ALA A 101 0.34 24.91 19.34
CA ALA A 101 -0.87 24.14 19.63
C ALA A 101 -0.56 22.74 20.13
N VAL A 102 0.39 22.05 19.50
CA VAL A 102 0.85 20.73 19.95
C VAL A 102 1.46 20.78 21.35
N ARG A 103 2.26 21.79 21.67
CA ARG A 103 2.81 21.96 23.02
C ARG A 103 1.74 22.22 24.06
N ALA A 104 0.75 23.04 23.73
CA ALA A 104 -0.34 23.42 24.63
C ALA A 104 -1.44 22.35 24.76
N SER A 105 -1.48 21.38 23.84
CA SER A 105 -2.51 20.32 23.86
C SER A 105 -2.43 19.46 25.11
N ASP A 106 -3.57 19.20 25.74
CA ASP A 106 -3.77 18.27 26.85
C ASP A 106 -4.34 16.91 26.40
N ASP A 107 -4.54 16.73 25.10
CA ASP A 107 -5.02 15.46 24.55
C ASP A 107 -4.05 14.32 24.93
N PRO A 108 -4.56 13.21 25.52
CA PRO A 108 -3.71 12.16 26.07
C PRO A 108 -2.85 11.45 25.00
N MET A 109 -3.32 11.33 23.77
CA MET A 109 -2.52 10.75 22.67
C MET A 109 -1.44 11.71 22.20
N VAL A 110 -1.70 13.02 22.18
CA VAL A 110 -0.67 14.04 21.90
C VAL A 110 0.39 14.04 23.02
N GLN A 111 -0.02 13.90 24.27
CA GLN A 111 0.91 13.80 25.41
C GLN A 111 1.76 12.52 25.33
N LEU A 112 1.15 11.39 24.97
CA LEU A 112 1.88 10.15 24.72
C LEU A 112 2.94 10.35 23.62
N ALA A 113 2.57 10.95 22.50
CA ALA A 113 3.50 11.20 21.40
C ALA A 113 4.68 12.09 21.83
N LYS A 114 4.41 13.18 22.55
CA LYS A 114 5.45 14.06 23.11
C LYS A 114 6.38 13.32 24.06
N LEU A 115 5.85 12.37 24.82
CA LEU A 115 6.61 11.58 25.78
C LEU A 115 7.59 10.62 25.12
N VAL A 116 7.20 9.99 23.99
CA VAL A 116 8.01 8.97 23.29
C VAL A 116 8.91 9.55 22.19
N ASP A 117 8.58 10.73 21.65
CA ASP A 117 9.26 11.31 20.49
C ASP A 117 10.79 11.41 20.63
N PRO A 118 11.37 11.87 21.76
CA PRO A 118 12.83 11.93 21.89
C PRO A 118 13.49 10.55 21.78
N ASP A 119 12.91 9.54 22.41
CA ASP A 119 13.44 8.18 22.40
C ASP A 119 13.28 7.53 21.03
N ALA A 120 12.12 7.74 20.39
CA ALA A 120 11.86 7.26 19.03
C ALA A 120 12.85 7.86 18.01
N ARG A 121 13.13 9.17 18.11
CA ARG A 121 14.12 9.84 17.25
C ARG A 121 15.53 9.31 17.48
N ALA A 122 15.92 9.05 18.72
CA ALA A 122 17.24 8.50 19.02
C ALA A 122 17.41 7.09 18.41
N VAL A 123 16.38 6.23 18.53
CA VAL A 123 16.37 4.90 17.92
C VAL A 123 16.39 4.99 16.39
N ARG A 124 15.57 5.88 15.80
CA ARG A 124 15.54 6.08 14.35
C ARG A 124 16.90 6.53 13.82
N LYS A 125 17.51 7.53 14.46
CA LYS A 125 18.85 8.00 14.07
C LYS A 125 19.88 6.88 14.11
N ARG A 126 19.84 6.07 15.17
CA ARG A 126 20.74 4.93 15.29
C ARG A 126 20.52 3.92 14.17
N PHE A 127 19.28 3.62 13.83
CA PHE A 127 18.93 2.73 12.71
C PHE A 127 19.42 3.28 11.36
N GLU A 128 19.23 4.58 11.12
CA GLU A 128 19.74 5.27 9.92
C GLU A 128 21.27 5.18 9.82
N ASP A 129 21.96 5.47 10.91
CA ASP A 129 23.44 5.50 10.94
C ASP A 129 24.05 4.08 10.87
N GLU A 130 23.49 3.11 11.60
CA GLU A 130 24.11 1.79 11.79
C GLU A 130 23.59 0.73 10.80
N VAL A 131 22.41 0.91 10.21
CA VAL A 131 21.77 -0.06 9.32
C VAL A 131 21.50 0.51 7.94
N GLU A 132 20.69 1.55 7.84
CA GLU A 132 20.18 2.08 6.57
C GLU A 132 21.32 2.64 5.70
N ALA A 133 22.12 3.55 6.21
CA ALA A 133 23.23 4.13 5.46
C ALA A 133 24.30 3.10 5.00
N PRO A 134 24.74 2.14 5.82
CA PRO A 134 25.61 1.05 5.37
C PRO A 134 24.97 0.17 4.28
N VAL A 135 23.67 -0.16 4.40
CA VAL A 135 22.95 -0.95 3.40
C VAL A 135 22.85 -0.20 2.09
N ASP A 136 22.50 1.09 2.11
CA ASP A 136 22.42 1.93 0.92
C ASP A 136 23.76 2.06 0.21
N ALA A 137 24.84 2.30 0.97
CA ALA A 137 26.19 2.37 0.42
C ALA A 137 26.65 1.03 -0.19
N ALA A 138 26.25 -0.11 0.39
CA ALA A 138 26.55 -1.43 -0.15
C ALA A 138 25.72 -1.69 -1.43
N SER A 139 24.43 -1.35 -1.41
CA SER A 139 23.51 -1.48 -2.55
C SER A 139 23.98 -0.65 -3.75
N GLU A 140 24.45 0.57 -3.53
CA GLU A 140 25.02 1.39 -4.59
C GLU A 140 26.24 0.72 -5.25
N LYS A 141 27.15 0.15 -4.45
CA LYS A 141 28.33 -0.57 -4.97
C LYS A 141 27.92 -1.79 -5.80
N ILE A 142 26.94 -2.56 -5.32
CA ILE A 142 26.40 -3.73 -6.02
C ILE A 142 25.74 -3.29 -7.34
N ALA A 143 24.94 -2.24 -7.33
CA ALA A 143 24.31 -1.70 -8.52
C ALA A 143 25.35 -1.24 -9.54
N ARG A 144 26.38 -0.50 -9.13
CA ARG A 144 27.50 -0.09 -10.01
C ARG A 144 28.22 -1.27 -10.64
N ALA A 145 28.52 -2.32 -9.85
CA ALA A 145 29.16 -3.54 -10.37
C ALA A 145 28.26 -4.27 -11.36
N ARG A 146 26.95 -4.37 -11.06
CA ARG A 146 25.96 -4.99 -11.92
C ARG A 146 25.83 -4.27 -13.28
N PHE A 147 25.73 -2.94 -13.26
CA PHE A 147 25.69 -2.16 -14.49
C PHE A 147 27.00 -2.19 -15.27
N ALA A 148 28.14 -2.22 -14.59
CA ALA A 148 29.45 -2.37 -15.27
C ALA A 148 29.59 -3.73 -15.98
N ALA A 149 29.03 -4.81 -15.40
CA ALA A 149 29.09 -6.15 -15.96
C ALA A 149 28.06 -6.40 -17.07
N LEU A 150 26.83 -5.88 -16.88
CA LEU A 150 25.66 -6.22 -17.73
C LEU A 150 25.20 -5.06 -18.63
N GLY A 151 25.77 -3.87 -18.45
CA GLY A 151 25.41 -2.68 -19.22
C GLY A 151 23.93 -2.28 -19.02
N THR A 152 23.32 -1.77 -20.09
CA THR A 152 21.92 -1.32 -20.11
C THR A 152 20.90 -2.45 -20.34
N SER A 153 21.35 -3.71 -20.36
CA SER A 153 20.44 -4.87 -20.46
C SER A 153 19.69 -5.15 -19.16
N VAL A 154 20.10 -4.51 -18.04
CA VAL A 154 19.42 -4.57 -16.77
C VAL A 154 18.83 -3.22 -16.40
N TYR A 155 17.73 -3.23 -15.70
CA TYR A 155 17.07 -2.03 -15.19
C TYR A 155 17.36 -1.83 -13.70
N PRO A 156 17.23 -0.59 -13.18
CA PRO A 156 17.44 -0.31 -11.78
C PRO A 156 16.28 -0.85 -10.92
N ASP A 157 16.53 -1.04 -9.63
CA ASP A 157 15.49 -1.39 -8.67
C ASP A 157 14.42 -0.30 -8.56
N ALA A 158 13.23 -0.69 -8.10
CA ALA A 158 12.13 0.24 -7.88
C ALA A 158 12.45 1.18 -6.71
N THR A 159 12.28 2.49 -6.93
CA THR A 159 12.61 3.56 -5.97
C THR A 159 11.43 4.47 -5.66
N PHE A 160 10.19 4.02 -5.92
CA PHE A 160 8.96 4.82 -5.81
C PHE A 160 8.97 6.12 -6.65
N THR A 161 9.86 6.21 -7.62
CA THR A 161 9.84 7.25 -8.65
C THR A 161 9.10 6.77 -9.88
N LEU A 162 8.65 7.71 -10.72
CA LEU A 162 8.05 7.35 -12.00
C LEU A 162 9.06 6.54 -12.83
N ARG A 163 8.65 5.35 -13.22
CA ARG A 163 9.46 4.49 -14.11
C ARG A 163 8.58 3.83 -15.15
N LEU A 164 9.14 3.70 -16.33
CA LEU A 164 8.53 2.94 -17.41
C LEU A 164 9.02 1.49 -17.33
N ASN A 165 8.06 0.57 -17.25
CA ASN A 165 8.31 -0.85 -17.45
C ASN A 165 7.71 -1.27 -18.79
N TYR A 166 8.37 -2.15 -19.55
CA TYR A 166 7.89 -2.54 -20.87
C TYR A 166 7.98 -4.05 -21.06
N GLY A 167 7.14 -4.54 -21.95
CA GLY A 167 7.04 -5.95 -22.30
C GLY A 167 6.04 -6.15 -23.43
N THR A 168 5.66 -7.39 -23.64
CA THR A 168 4.67 -7.79 -24.64
C THR A 168 3.54 -8.58 -23.98
N VAL A 169 2.35 -8.54 -24.58
CA VAL A 169 1.24 -9.42 -24.19
C VAL A 169 1.65 -10.85 -24.53
N GLN A 170 1.77 -11.69 -23.51
CA GLN A 170 2.31 -13.03 -23.65
C GLN A 170 1.73 -13.97 -22.59
N GLY A 171 1.35 -15.18 -23.02
CA GLY A 171 1.05 -16.30 -22.13
C GLY A 171 2.33 -17.01 -21.66
N TRP A 172 2.17 -18.22 -21.10
CA TRP A 172 3.29 -19.07 -20.68
C TRP A 172 2.94 -20.54 -20.86
N ILE A 173 3.91 -21.40 -20.60
CA ILE A 173 3.68 -22.85 -20.58
C ILE A 173 3.53 -23.29 -19.12
N GLU A 174 2.41 -23.95 -18.79
CA GLU A 174 2.13 -24.54 -17.49
C GLU A 174 1.96 -26.04 -17.64
N ASN A 175 2.80 -26.82 -16.98
CA ASN A 175 2.77 -28.30 -17.06
C ASN A 175 2.77 -28.88 -18.48
N GLY A 176 3.47 -28.22 -19.40
CA GLY A 176 3.56 -28.62 -20.81
C GLY A 176 2.45 -28.02 -21.70
N GLU A 177 1.42 -27.39 -21.13
CA GLU A 177 0.28 -26.83 -21.84
C GLU A 177 0.39 -25.30 -21.98
N PRO A 178 -0.02 -24.71 -23.13
CA PRO A 178 0.02 -23.29 -23.34
C PRO A 178 -1.13 -22.58 -22.60
N VAL A 179 -0.80 -21.66 -21.71
CA VAL A 179 -1.73 -20.71 -21.10
C VAL A 179 -1.81 -19.46 -21.98
N GLN A 180 -3.03 -19.17 -22.44
CA GLN A 180 -3.27 -18.02 -23.31
C GLN A 180 -3.14 -16.70 -22.54
N PRO A 181 -2.69 -15.61 -23.23
CA PRO A 181 -2.49 -14.32 -22.56
C PRO A 181 -3.79 -13.59 -22.18
N PHE A 182 -4.93 -14.03 -22.66
CA PHE A 182 -6.23 -13.43 -22.34
C PHE A 182 -7.15 -14.44 -21.68
N THR A 183 -7.91 -13.99 -20.67
CA THR A 183 -9.07 -14.69 -20.16
C THR A 183 -10.34 -14.00 -20.67
N THR A 184 -11.48 -14.69 -20.59
CA THR A 184 -12.80 -14.15 -20.95
C THR A 184 -13.75 -14.17 -19.77
N LEU A 185 -14.81 -13.37 -19.85
CA LEU A 185 -15.85 -13.33 -18.82
C LEU A 185 -16.50 -14.72 -18.63
N GLY A 186 -16.73 -15.46 -19.72
CA GLY A 186 -17.29 -16.82 -19.65
C GLY A 186 -16.46 -17.75 -18.78
N ARG A 187 -15.12 -17.61 -18.81
CA ARG A 187 -14.23 -18.44 -17.96
C ARG A 187 -14.41 -18.15 -16.46
N ALA A 188 -14.78 -16.94 -16.08
CA ALA A 188 -15.10 -16.63 -14.68
C ALA A 188 -16.37 -17.39 -14.24
N PHE A 189 -17.43 -17.35 -15.04
CA PHE A 189 -18.67 -18.09 -14.78
C PHE A 189 -18.50 -19.63 -14.85
N GLU A 190 -17.63 -20.14 -15.69
CA GLU A 190 -17.31 -21.58 -15.74
C GLU A 190 -16.60 -22.09 -14.46
N ARG A 191 -15.91 -21.20 -13.75
CA ARG A 191 -15.17 -21.52 -12.51
C ARG A 191 -15.96 -21.25 -11.24
N GLU A 192 -17.17 -20.76 -11.36
CA GLU A 192 -18.05 -20.49 -10.24
C GLU A 192 -18.35 -21.78 -9.45
N THR A 193 -18.25 -21.69 -8.14
CA THR A 193 -18.57 -22.79 -7.20
C THR A 193 -19.66 -22.42 -6.21
N GLY A 194 -20.07 -21.15 -6.13
CA GLY A 194 -20.98 -20.62 -5.12
C GLY A 194 -20.33 -20.45 -3.73
N GLU A 195 -19.00 -20.57 -3.65
CA GLU A 195 -18.21 -20.40 -2.43
C GLU A 195 -16.94 -19.61 -2.73
N ASP A 196 -16.50 -18.79 -1.75
CA ASP A 196 -15.23 -18.08 -1.84
C ASP A 196 -14.04 -19.03 -2.17
N PRO A 197 -13.10 -18.63 -3.01
CA PRO A 197 -12.96 -17.35 -3.72
C PRO A 197 -13.59 -17.36 -5.13
N PHE A 198 -14.43 -18.33 -5.46
CA PHE A 198 -15.01 -18.53 -6.79
C PHE A 198 -16.52 -18.27 -6.81
N ASP A 199 -17.01 -17.41 -5.90
CA ASP A 199 -18.39 -16.94 -5.90
C ASP A 199 -18.54 -15.73 -6.84
N ILE A 200 -19.54 -15.78 -7.73
CA ILE A 200 -19.88 -14.67 -8.61
C ILE A 200 -20.88 -13.74 -7.89
N PRO A 201 -20.60 -12.44 -7.77
CA PRO A 201 -21.50 -11.51 -7.12
C PRO A 201 -22.92 -11.54 -7.73
N ALA A 202 -23.95 -11.52 -6.89
CA ALA A 202 -25.35 -11.59 -7.32
C ALA A 202 -25.73 -10.51 -8.35
N SER A 203 -25.09 -9.34 -8.32
CA SER A 203 -25.26 -8.27 -9.32
C SER A 203 -24.84 -8.70 -10.73
N TRP A 204 -23.84 -9.55 -10.86
CA TRP A 204 -23.38 -10.12 -12.13
C TRP A 204 -24.26 -11.26 -12.58
N GLU A 205 -24.63 -12.17 -11.68
CA GLU A 205 -25.54 -13.29 -11.98
C GLU A 205 -26.88 -12.78 -12.50
N GLN A 206 -27.51 -11.79 -11.87
CA GLN A 206 -28.77 -11.19 -12.31
C GLN A 206 -28.67 -10.56 -13.70
N LYS A 207 -27.49 -10.20 -14.17
CA LYS A 207 -27.29 -9.60 -15.50
C LYS A 207 -26.67 -10.56 -16.51
N ARG A 208 -26.39 -11.80 -16.13
CA ARG A 208 -25.70 -12.82 -16.96
C ARG A 208 -26.20 -12.89 -18.39
N SER A 209 -27.52 -12.89 -18.61
CA SER A 209 -28.14 -12.97 -19.95
C SER A 209 -27.86 -11.75 -20.85
N ARG A 210 -27.43 -10.63 -20.28
CA ARG A 210 -27.09 -9.39 -20.99
C ARG A 210 -25.59 -9.24 -21.24
N LEU A 211 -24.77 -10.07 -20.62
CA LEU A 211 -23.30 -10.00 -20.69
C LEU A 211 -22.78 -10.77 -21.91
N ASP A 212 -21.75 -10.24 -22.54
CA ASP A 212 -21.03 -10.95 -23.57
C ASP A 212 -19.93 -11.82 -22.95
N MET A 213 -20.14 -13.13 -22.92
CA MET A 213 -19.22 -14.11 -22.34
C MET A 213 -17.85 -14.17 -23.05
N GLN A 214 -17.72 -13.64 -24.26
CA GLN A 214 -16.45 -13.55 -24.98
C GLN A 214 -15.68 -12.28 -24.64
N THR A 215 -16.24 -11.38 -23.85
CA THR A 215 -15.55 -10.17 -23.39
C THR A 215 -14.25 -10.53 -22.70
N LYS A 216 -13.12 -9.95 -23.18
CA LYS A 216 -11.81 -10.13 -22.54
C LYS A 216 -11.85 -9.59 -21.11
N PHE A 217 -11.42 -10.43 -20.16
CA PHE A 217 -11.44 -10.11 -18.74
C PHE A 217 -10.08 -9.63 -18.25
N ASN A 218 -9.09 -10.50 -18.31
CA ASN A 218 -7.70 -10.17 -17.95
C ASN A 218 -6.77 -10.38 -19.11
N LEU A 219 -5.61 -9.76 -19.01
CA LEU A 219 -4.48 -10.02 -19.90
C LEU A 219 -3.20 -10.22 -19.10
N SER A 220 -2.26 -10.98 -19.68
CA SER A 220 -0.93 -11.15 -19.10
C SER A 220 0.15 -10.60 -20.02
N THR A 221 1.22 -10.06 -19.40
CA THR A 221 2.41 -9.54 -20.09
C THR A 221 3.68 -10.12 -19.46
N ASN A 222 4.77 -10.10 -20.19
CA ASN A 222 6.10 -10.47 -19.67
C ASN A 222 6.85 -9.29 -19.05
N SER A 223 6.15 -8.22 -18.67
CA SER A 223 6.73 -7.11 -17.90
C SER A 223 7.13 -7.58 -16.51
N ASP A 224 8.31 -7.18 -16.07
CA ASP A 224 8.74 -7.43 -14.69
C ASP A 224 8.12 -6.39 -13.75
N ILE A 225 7.35 -6.87 -12.79
CA ILE A 225 6.62 -6.06 -11.82
C ILE A 225 6.94 -6.49 -10.40
N VAL A 226 6.80 -5.55 -9.48
CA VAL A 226 6.91 -5.80 -8.03
C VAL A 226 5.78 -5.09 -7.31
N GLY A 227 5.65 -5.31 -5.99
CA GLY A 227 4.71 -4.57 -5.15
C GLY A 227 4.84 -3.05 -5.36
N GLY A 228 3.71 -2.36 -5.49
CA GLY A 228 3.61 -0.93 -5.85
C GLY A 228 3.20 -0.67 -7.29
N ASN A 229 3.30 -1.66 -8.19
CA ASN A 229 2.81 -1.53 -9.57
C ASN A 229 1.28 -1.65 -9.69
N SER A 230 0.59 -2.13 -8.66
CA SER A 230 -0.88 -2.26 -8.66
C SER A 230 -1.56 -0.92 -8.94
N GLY A 231 -2.56 -0.91 -9.85
CA GLY A 231 -3.23 0.30 -10.34
C GLY A 231 -2.51 1.02 -11.47
N SER A 232 -1.30 0.60 -11.86
CA SER A 232 -0.59 1.20 -12.99
C SER A 232 -1.29 0.90 -14.31
N PRO A 233 -1.44 1.90 -15.22
CA PRO A 233 -1.99 1.66 -16.54
C PRO A 233 -0.98 0.88 -17.41
N LEU A 234 -1.45 -0.13 -18.11
CA LEU A 234 -0.76 -0.65 -19.28
C LEU A 234 -1.16 0.18 -20.50
N ILE A 235 -0.18 0.71 -21.20
CA ILE A 235 -0.41 1.51 -22.40
C ILE A 235 0.25 0.84 -23.60
N ASP A 236 -0.36 0.98 -24.78
CA ASP A 236 0.26 0.57 -26.03
C ASP A 236 1.25 1.63 -26.54
N ALA A 237 1.91 1.33 -27.65
CA ALA A 237 2.86 2.25 -28.27
C ALA A 237 2.24 3.59 -28.76
N LYS A 238 0.91 3.69 -28.79
CA LYS A 238 0.16 4.91 -29.14
C LYS A 238 -0.32 5.69 -27.91
N GLY A 239 -0.03 5.19 -26.70
CA GLY A 239 -0.48 5.77 -25.44
C GLY A 239 -1.91 5.40 -25.05
N ALA A 240 -2.57 4.47 -25.75
CA ALA A 240 -3.90 4.01 -25.38
C ALA A 240 -3.83 3.03 -24.19
N VAL A 241 -4.73 3.19 -23.23
CA VAL A 241 -4.83 2.28 -22.07
C VAL A 241 -5.38 0.92 -22.53
N VAL A 242 -4.59 -0.13 -22.37
CA VAL A 242 -4.93 -1.52 -22.73
C VAL A 242 -5.14 -2.42 -21.52
N GLY A 243 -4.88 -1.94 -20.32
CA GLY A 243 -5.11 -2.68 -19.07
C GLY A 243 -4.83 -1.84 -17.83
N LEU A 244 -5.32 -2.32 -16.69
CA LEU A 244 -4.90 -1.85 -15.36
C LEU A 244 -4.26 -3.02 -14.63
N LEU A 245 -3.00 -2.84 -14.25
CA LEU A 245 -2.21 -3.85 -13.56
C LEU A 245 -2.73 -4.04 -12.13
N PHE A 246 -2.84 -5.30 -11.68
CA PHE A 246 -3.28 -5.57 -10.31
C PHE A 246 -2.50 -6.70 -9.64
N ASP A 247 -1.88 -7.63 -10.39
CA ASP A 247 -1.21 -8.79 -9.80
C ASP A 247 -0.14 -9.37 -10.75
N GLY A 248 0.55 -10.40 -10.28
CA GLY A 248 1.37 -11.30 -11.05
C GLY A 248 0.77 -12.71 -11.07
N ASN A 249 1.22 -13.57 -12.00
CA ASN A 249 0.84 -14.98 -11.96
C ASN A 249 1.55 -15.69 -10.80
N ILE A 250 1.21 -16.95 -10.52
CA ILE A 250 1.76 -17.74 -9.41
C ILE A 250 3.30 -17.82 -9.41
N HIS A 251 3.92 -17.78 -10.58
CA HIS A 251 5.38 -17.79 -10.70
C HIS A 251 6.04 -16.47 -10.30
N SER A 252 5.27 -15.40 -10.15
CA SER A 252 5.77 -14.09 -9.73
C SER A 252 5.93 -13.93 -8.22
N ILE A 253 5.59 -14.93 -7.40
CA ILE A 253 5.78 -14.92 -5.93
C ILE A 253 7.25 -14.66 -5.56
N SER A 254 8.19 -15.21 -6.32
CA SER A 254 9.63 -14.98 -6.14
C SER A 254 10.14 -13.69 -6.80
N GLY A 255 9.27 -12.89 -7.39
CA GLY A 255 9.63 -11.74 -8.24
C GLY A 255 10.46 -10.66 -7.55
N SER A 256 10.40 -10.55 -6.22
CA SER A 256 11.27 -9.64 -5.46
C SER A 256 12.74 -10.05 -5.46
N TYR A 257 13.05 -11.31 -5.79
CA TYR A 257 14.40 -11.87 -5.76
C TYR A 257 14.89 -12.34 -7.12
N TRP A 258 13.98 -12.83 -7.94
CA TRP A 258 14.29 -13.44 -9.23
C TRP A 258 13.15 -13.31 -10.22
N PHE A 259 13.44 -12.82 -11.42
CA PHE A 259 12.50 -12.76 -12.55
C PHE A 259 12.82 -13.86 -13.56
N ASP A 260 11.87 -14.78 -13.75
CA ASP A 260 11.92 -15.81 -14.79
C ASP A 260 11.11 -15.33 -16.01
N ALA A 261 11.79 -14.85 -17.05
CA ALA A 261 11.17 -14.36 -18.26
C ALA A 261 10.32 -15.42 -18.99
N ALA A 262 10.56 -16.72 -18.76
CA ALA A 262 9.78 -17.80 -19.36
C ALA A 262 8.39 -17.95 -18.70
N LYS A 263 8.30 -17.69 -17.39
CA LYS A 263 7.11 -18.01 -16.57
C LYS A 263 6.46 -16.83 -15.87
N ASN A 264 7.25 -15.86 -15.37
CA ASN A 264 6.69 -14.72 -14.67
C ASN A 264 5.85 -13.86 -15.62
N ARG A 265 4.64 -13.53 -15.19
CA ARG A 265 3.72 -12.66 -15.94
C ARG A 265 3.07 -11.65 -15.02
N ALA A 266 3.06 -10.42 -15.48
CA ALA A 266 2.19 -9.38 -14.94
C ALA A 266 0.78 -9.61 -15.43
N VAL A 267 -0.22 -9.41 -14.56
CA VAL A 267 -1.64 -9.60 -14.86
C VAL A 267 -2.39 -8.28 -14.70
N ALA A 268 -3.19 -7.94 -15.71
CA ALA A 268 -3.96 -6.72 -15.76
C ALA A 268 -5.43 -6.98 -16.13
N VAL A 269 -6.33 -6.15 -15.59
CA VAL A 269 -7.73 -6.11 -16.01
C VAL A 269 -7.83 -5.46 -17.39
N HIS A 270 -8.50 -6.11 -18.33
CA HIS A 270 -8.67 -5.59 -19.68
C HIS A 270 -9.78 -4.52 -19.72
N PRO A 271 -9.64 -3.39 -20.47
CA PRO A 271 -10.65 -2.33 -20.54
C PRO A 271 -12.02 -2.80 -21.04
N ALA A 272 -12.09 -3.88 -21.83
CA ALA A 272 -13.34 -4.42 -22.31
C ALA A 272 -14.27 -4.85 -21.17
N ILE A 273 -13.75 -5.55 -20.14
CA ILE A 273 -14.58 -5.98 -19.00
C ILE A 273 -14.99 -4.78 -18.14
N MET A 274 -14.15 -3.76 -18.02
CA MET A 274 -14.52 -2.53 -17.30
C MET A 274 -15.73 -1.85 -17.97
N ARG A 275 -15.69 -1.73 -19.29
CA ARG A 275 -16.80 -1.15 -20.09
C ARG A 275 -18.05 -2.00 -20.00
N GLU A 276 -17.93 -3.32 -20.07
CA GLU A 276 -19.03 -4.26 -19.93
C GLU A 276 -19.69 -4.14 -18.54
N ALA A 277 -18.89 -4.10 -17.49
CA ALA A 277 -19.33 -3.94 -16.12
C ALA A 277 -20.04 -2.61 -15.88
N LEU A 278 -19.40 -1.49 -16.27
CA LEU A 278 -19.97 -0.15 -16.08
C LEU A 278 -21.30 0.02 -16.80
N GLY A 279 -21.39 -0.43 -18.06
CA GLY A 279 -22.61 -0.27 -18.84
C GLY A 279 -23.71 -1.26 -18.46
N LYS A 280 -23.38 -2.56 -18.37
CA LYS A 280 -24.43 -3.59 -18.27
C LYS A 280 -24.70 -4.07 -16.84
N VAL A 281 -23.71 -4.06 -15.96
CA VAL A 281 -23.89 -4.49 -14.56
C VAL A 281 -24.33 -3.33 -13.69
N TYR A 282 -23.58 -2.23 -13.74
CA TYR A 282 -23.75 -1.10 -12.82
C TYR A 282 -24.58 0.05 -13.37
N GLY A 283 -24.87 0.09 -14.69
CA GLY A 283 -25.63 1.18 -15.30
C GLY A 283 -24.98 2.56 -15.16
N ALA A 284 -23.65 2.60 -15.13
CA ALA A 284 -22.87 3.82 -14.95
C ALA A 284 -22.57 4.51 -16.29
N ASP A 285 -23.60 4.76 -17.10
CA ASP A 285 -23.48 5.25 -18.47
C ASP A 285 -22.79 6.61 -18.57
N ALA A 286 -23.02 7.51 -17.59
CA ALA A 286 -22.37 8.82 -17.55
C ALA A 286 -20.84 8.69 -17.38
N LEU A 287 -20.38 7.84 -16.47
CA LEU A 287 -18.96 7.55 -16.28
C LEU A 287 -18.35 6.85 -17.50
N LEU A 288 -19.09 5.90 -18.08
CA LEU A 288 -18.65 5.22 -19.29
C LEU A 288 -18.47 6.19 -20.46
N ALA A 289 -19.40 7.14 -20.65
CA ALA A 289 -19.27 8.19 -21.66
C ALA A 289 -18.07 9.12 -21.43
N GLU A 290 -17.74 9.42 -20.18
CA GLU A 290 -16.56 10.22 -19.82
C GLU A 290 -15.25 9.47 -20.14
N LEU A 291 -15.16 8.19 -19.78
CA LEU A 291 -13.96 7.36 -19.98
C LEU A 291 -13.71 7.00 -21.44
N THR A 292 -14.68 7.16 -22.33
CA THR A 292 -14.58 6.79 -23.74
C THR A 292 -14.47 7.99 -24.71
N ARG A 293 -14.32 9.19 -24.16
CA ARG A 293 -14.00 10.40 -24.93
C ARG A 293 -12.51 10.39 -25.28
#